data_4062bfcacf786b311e864d1850d4faaa
#
_entry.id   4062bfcacf786b311e864d1850d4faaa
#
_cell.length_a   1.000
_cell.length_b   1.000
_cell.length_c   1.000
_cell.angle_alpha   90.00
_cell.angle_beta   90.00
_cell.angle_gamma   90.00
#
_symmetry.space_group_name_H-M   'P 1'
#
loop_
_entity.id
_entity.type
_entity.pdbx_description
1 polymer ?
#
loop_
_entity_poly.entity_id
_entity_poly.type
_entity_poly.pdbx_seq_one_letter_code
_entity_poly.pdbx_strand_id
1 'polypeptide(L)'
;MKVKKNAKFWVCLALVLCLVSMIMASAVQGSWGRVKVSELRLVDKSGYEVSTLLYKPANATADAPAPCIITIEGWYNNKEMQDLYSVEYARRGYVVIAVDMHGHGDSESTDANGLYTSAVGLDAAVELAGTLPYVDISKIAVTGHSSGGAACDMAVAIDNERETPLISAVLYEASTWVDDTGVDHSADLDGRYVGIIADLYDEFFYWCTDEDGNEVNDTARTLDNEVWLVSARI
;
A
#
# COMPACT_ATOMS: atom_id res chain seq x y z
N MET A 1 1.63 -34.85 -42.84
CA MET A 1 1.63 -34.99 -41.39
C MET A 1 0.31 -34.51 -40.81
N LYS A 2 -0.37 -35.34 -39.98
CA LYS A 2 -1.78 -35.21 -39.57
C LYS A 2 -2.00 -34.28 -38.35
N VAL A 3 -1.61 -33.01 -38.44
CA VAL A 3 -1.79 -32.07 -37.32
C VAL A 3 -3.15 -31.35 -37.34
N LYS A 4 -3.85 -31.35 -38.49
CA LYS A 4 -5.11 -30.59 -38.64
C LYS A 4 -6.34 -31.18 -37.95
N LYS A 5 -6.32 -32.43 -37.48
CA LYS A 5 -7.53 -33.06 -36.90
C LYS A 5 -7.83 -32.69 -35.45
N ASN A 6 -6.92 -32.04 -34.72
CA ASN A 6 -7.09 -31.76 -33.29
C ASN A 6 -7.11 -30.28 -32.89
N ALA A 7 -7.18 -29.34 -33.84
CA ALA A 7 -7.17 -27.93 -33.52
C ALA A 7 -8.33 -27.54 -32.57
N LYS A 8 -9.53 -28.03 -32.83
CA LYS A 8 -10.70 -27.80 -31.96
C LYS A 8 -10.49 -28.33 -30.54
N PHE A 9 -9.89 -29.53 -30.44
CA PHE A 9 -9.56 -30.13 -29.15
C PHE A 9 -8.57 -29.24 -28.36
N TRP A 10 -7.50 -28.80 -29.01
CA TRP A 10 -6.50 -27.94 -28.33
C TRP A 10 -7.06 -26.59 -27.92
N VAL A 11 -7.93 -25.99 -28.77
CA VAL A 11 -8.62 -24.73 -28.40
C VAL A 11 -9.56 -24.95 -27.21
N CYS A 12 -10.38 -26.01 -27.22
CA CYS A 12 -11.25 -26.31 -26.09
C CYS A 12 -10.43 -26.59 -24.81
N LEU A 13 -9.33 -27.34 -24.92
CA LEU A 13 -8.45 -27.62 -23.78
C LEU A 13 -7.84 -26.32 -23.23
N ALA A 14 -7.35 -25.44 -24.10
CA ALA A 14 -6.82 -24.14 -23.69
C ALA A 14 -7.86 -23.29 -22.94
N LEU A 15 -9.08 -23.22 -23.48
CA LEU A 15 -10.18 -22.49 -22.82
C LEU A 15 -10.53 -23.08 -21.45
N VAL A 16 -10.58 -24.41 -21.34
CA VAL A 16 -10.82 -25.09 -20.04
C VAL A 16 -9.69 -24.78 -19.06
N LEU A 17 -8.44 -24.86 -19.50
CA LEU A 17 -7.30 -24.54 -18.65
C LEU A 17 -7.32 -23.05 -18.20
N CYS A 18 -7.67 -22.14 -19.08
CA CYS A 18 -7.85 -20.73 -18.72
C CYS A 18 -8.95 -20.56 -17.64
N LEU A 19 -10.11 -21.17 -17.84
CA LEU A 19 -11.19 -21.11 -16.87
C LEU A 19 -10.81 -21.70 -15.51
N VAL A 20 -10.16 -22.85 -15.50
CA VAL A 20 -9.64 -23.49 -14.28
C VAL A 20 -8.62 -22.57 -13.59
N SER A 21 -7.70 -21.99 -14.34
CA SER A 21 -6.69 -21.07 -13.80
C SER A 21 -7.33 -19.83 -13.19
N MET A 22 -8.35 -19.25 -13.82
CA MET A 22 -9.10 -18.09 -13.28
C MET A 22 -9.80 -18.45 -11.97
N ILE A 23 -10.49 -19.60 -11.92
CA ILE A 23 -11.17 -20.08 -10.71
C ILE A 23 -10.15 -20.31 -9.59
N MET A 24 -9.04 -20.95 -9.89
CA MET A 24 -7.98 -21.22 -8.91
C MET A 24 -7.34 -19.92 -8.40
N ALA A 25 -7.04 -18.98 -9.29
CA ALA A 25 -6.50 -17.69 -8.91
C ALA A 25 -7.47 -16.93 -7.96
N SER A 26 -8.75 -16.85 -8.32
CA SER A 26 -9.78 -16.24 -7.48
C SER A 26 -9.92 -16.94 -6.11
N ALA A 27 -9.88 -18.28 -6.09
CA ALA A 27 -9.93 -19.05 -4.85
C ALA A 27 -8.71 -18.79 -3.95
N VAL A 28 -7.52 -18.67 -4.54
CA VAL A 28 -6.28 -18.37 -3.81
C VAL A 28 -6.32 -16.95 -3.27
N GLN A 29 -6.69 -15.97 -4.09
CA GLN A 29 -6.79 -14.57 -3.67
C GLN A 29 -7.82 -14.39 -2.54
N GLY A 30 -8.98 -15.01 -2.66
CA GLY A 30 -10.01 -15.01 -1.62
C GLY A 30 -9.74 -15.99 -0.47
N SER A 31 -8.54 -16.59 -0.41
CA SER A 31 -8.19 -17.59 0.62
C SER A 31 -9.26 -18.68 0.79
N TRP A 32 -9.75 -19.22 -0.33
CA TRP A 32 -10.81 -20.23 -0.38
C TRP A 32 -12.11 -19.78 0.29
N GLY A 33 -12.47 -18.50 0.08
CA GLY A 33 -13.70 -17.90 0.61
C GLY A 33 -13.59 -17.38 2.06
N ARG A 34 -12.39 -17.40 2.65
CA ARG A 34 -12.17 -16.80 3.99
C ARG A 34 -11.96 -15.28 3.92
N VAL A 35 -11.59 -14.77 2.78
CA VAL A 35 -11.40 -13.35 2.52
C VAL A 35 -12.32 -12.94 1.38
N LYS A 36 -13.17 -11.94 1.63
CA LYS A 36 -13.96 -11.31 0.59
C LYS A 36 -13.18 -10.15 0.02
N VAL A 37 -12.93 -10.19 -1.28
CA VAL A 37 -12.32 -9.07 -2.02
C VAL A 37 -13.43 -8.30 -2.73
N SER A 38 -13.38 -6.98 -2.64
CA SER A 38 -14.34 -6.07 -3.28
C SER A 38 -13.59 -4.87 -3.84
N GLU A 39 -13.90 -4.52 -5.08
CA GLU A 39 -13.42 -3.27 -5.67
C GLU A 39 -14.31 -2.12 -5.20
N LEU A 40 -13.69 -1.01 -4.82
CA LEU A 40 -14.38 0.20 -4.40
C LEU A 40 -13.82 1.40 -5.17
N ARG A 41 -14.67 2.39 -5.37
CA ARG A 41 -14.29 3.71 -5.87
C ARG A 41 -14.56 4.72 -4.78
N LEU A 42 -13.51 5.34 -4.30
CA LEU A 42 -13.59 6.39 -3.30
C LEU A 42 -13.51 7.75 -4.00
N VAL A 43 -13.96 8.78 -3.34
CA VAL A 43 -13.72 10.15 -3.78
C VAL A 43 -12.94 10.83 -2.66
N ASP A 44 -11.80 11.37 -2.98
CA ASP A 44 -10.94 12.05 -2.02
C ASP A 44 -11.44 13.48 -1.70
N LYS A 45 -10.76 14.15 -0.79
CA LYS A 45 -11.08 15.54 -0.39
C LYS A 45 -10.97 16.55 -1.52
N SER A 46 -10.20 16.24 -2.55
CA SER A 46 -10.01 17.07 -3.73
C SER A 46 -11.05 16.81 -4.82
N GLY A 47 -11.91 15.80 -4.63
CA GLY A 47 -13.00 15.44 -5.54
C GLY A 47 -12.60 14.45 -6.63
N TYR A 48 -11.40 13.87 -6.56
CA TYR A 48 -10.91 12.88 -7.53
C TYR A 48 -11.24 11.44 -7.12
N GLU A 49 -11.50 10.60 -8.10
CA GLU A 49 -11.81 9.20 -7.88
C GLU A 49 -10.53 8.38 -7.61
N VAL A 50 -10.57 7.58 -6.55
CA VAL A 50 -9.51 6.69 -6.11
C VAL A 50 -10.00 5.25 -6.17
N SER A 51 -9.34 4.42 -6.94
CA SER A 51 -9.64 3.00 -7.07
C SER A 51 -8.96 2.20 -5.97
N THR A 52 -9.72 1.29 -5.34
CA THR A 52 -9.21 0.48 -4.24
C THR A 52 -9.73 -0.95 -4.29
N LEU A 53 -8.97 -1.87 -3.70
CA LEU A 53 -9.41 -3.22 -3.36
C LEU A 53 -9.53 -3.36 -1.85
N LEU A 54 -10.70 -3.75 -1.38
CA LEU A 54 -10.95 -4.05 0.01
C LEU A 54 -10.93 -5.58 0.22
N TYR A 55 -9.99 -6.05 1.02
CA TYR A 55 -9.89 -7.43 1.47
C TYR A 55 -10.45 -7.53 2.89
N LYS A 56 -11.61 -8.15 3.02
CA LYS A 56 -12.29 -8.33 4.29
C LYS A 56 -12.22 -9.79 4.75
N PRO A 57 -11.45 -10.13 5.79
CA PRO A 57 -11.45 -11.47 6.36
C PRO A 57 -12.80 -11.79 7.03
N ALA A 58 -13.17 -13.06 7.03
CA ALA A 58 -14.45 -13.51 7.58
C ALA A 58 -14.59 -13.30 9.09
N ASN A 59 -13.45 -13.25 9.80
CA ASN A 59 -13.40 -12.98 11.26
C ASN A 59 -13.52 -11.48 11.61
N ALA A 60 -13.38 -10.58 10.65
CA ALA A 60 -13.56 -9.15 10.89
C ALA A 60 -15.06 -8.80 10.87
N THR A 61 -15.61 -8.54 12.04
CA THR A 61 -17.05 -8.23 12.24
C THR A 61 -17.20 -7.02 13.15
N ALA A 62 -18.40 -6.44 13.22
CA ALA A 62 -18.66 -5.33 14.13
C ALA A 62 -18.48 -5.71 15.62
N ASP A 63 -18.73 -6.97 15.95
CA ASP A 63 -18.56 -7.47 17.32
C ASP A 63 -17.10 -7.87 17.62
N ALA A 64 -16.28 -8.06 16.59
CA ALA A 64 -14.87 -8.41 16.67
C ALA A 64 -14.11 -7.64 15.56
N PRO A 65 -13.90 -6.32 15.75
CA PRO A 65 -13.17 -5.51 14.78
C PRO A 65 -11.72 -5.98 14.64
N ALA A 66 -11.20 -5.95 13.42
CA ALA A 66 -9.85 -6.36 13.11
C ALA A 66 -8.95 -5.14 12.84
N PRO A 67 -7.63 -5.21 13.08
CA PRO A 67 -6.69 -4.20 12.62
C PRO A 67 -6.78 -4.02 11.11
N CYS A 68 -6.48 -2.82 10.63
CA CYS A 68 -6.48 -2.49 9.21
C CYS A 68 -5.07 -2.15 8.73
N ILE A 69 -4.71 -2.63 7.55
CA ILE A 69 -3.49 -2.23 6.84
C ILE A 69 -3.90 -1.65 5.49
N ILE A 70 -3.45 -0.44 5.20
CA ILE A 70 -3.70 0.22 3.94
C ILE A 70 -2.39 0.16 3.14
N THR A 71 -2.44 -0.43 1.94
CA THR A 71 -1.28 -0.60 1.08
C THR A 71 -1.38 0.32 -0.11
N ILE A 72 -0.25 0.92 -0.51
CA ILE A 72 -0.15 1.75 -1.69
C ILE A 72 1.09 1.38 -2.48
N GLU A 73 0.99 1.40 -3.79
CA GLU A 73 2.05 0.97 -4.69
C GLU A 73 3.14 2.03 -4.88
N GLY A 74 4.20 1.65 -5.59
CA GLY A 74 5.24 2.55 -6.06
C GLY A 74 4.94 3.13 -7.45
N TRP A 75 5.81 4.04 -7.91
CA TRP A 75 5.67 4.70 -9.20
C TRP A 75 5.58 3.71 -10.36
N TYR A 76 4.67 3.96 -11.31
CA TYR A 76 4.36 3.10 -12.44
C TYR A 76 3.79 1.71 -12.12
N ASN A 77 3.35 1.48 -10.92
CA ASN A 77 2.67 0.24 -10.48
C ASN A 77 1.15 0.46 -10.37
N ASN A 78 0.48 -0.48 -9.74
CA ASN A 78 -0.93 -0.41 -9.39
C ASN A 78 -1.20 -1.23 -8.12
N LYS A 79 -2.41 -1.12 -7.57
CA LYS A 79 -2.84 -1.82 -6.35
C LYS A 79 -2.65 -3.33 -6.40
N GLU A 80 -2.76 -3.96 -7.58
CA GLU A 80 -2.58 -5.39 -7.77
C GLU A 80 -1.11 -5.82 -7.61
N MET A 81 -0.16 -4.92 -7.82
CA MET A 81 1.26 -5.21 -7.58
C MET A 81 1.56 -5.45 -6.09
N GLN A 82 0.68 -4.97 -5.20
CA GLN A 82 0.76 -5.22 -3.76
C GLN A 82 -0.03 -6.46 -3.30
N ASP A 83 -0.61 -7.22 -4.23
CA ASP A 83 -1.46 -8.39 -3.92
C ASP A 83 -0.78 -9.42 -3.03
N LEU A 84 0.52 -9.63 -3.20
CA LEU A 84 1.29 -10.56 -2.37
C LEU A 84 1.17 -10.21 -0.88
N TYR A 85 1.36 -8.95 -0.54
CA TYR A 85 1.22 -8.45 0.83
C TYR A 85 -0.24 -8.39 1.25
N SER A 86 -1.11 -7.85 0.41
CA SER A 86 -2.54 -7.65 0.71
C SER A 86 -3.25 -8.97 1.01
N VAL A 87 -3.01 -9.99 0.19
CA VAL A 87 -3.58 -11.33 0.39
C VAL A 87 -3.04 -11.97 1.67
N GLU A 88 -1.73 -11.83 1.94
CA GLU A 88 -1.11 -12.45 3.10
C GLU A 88 -1.52 -11.76 4.42
N TYR A 89 -1.64 -10.44 4.44
CA TYR A 89 -2.21 -9.73 5.59
C TYR A 89 -3.67 -10.13 5.83
N ALA A 90 -4.48 -10.19 4.78
CA ALA A 90 -5.88 -10.59 4.93
C ALA A 90 -6.04 -12.03 5.42
N ARG A 91 -5.16 -12.94 5.02
CA ARG A 91 -5.10 -14.32 5.53
C ARG A 91 -4.78 -14.39 7.01
N ARG A 92 -4.01 -13.45 7.52
CA ARG A 92 -3.68 -13.31 8.94
C ARG A 92 -4.75 -12.60 9.75
N GLY A 93 -5.82 -12.18 9.11
CA GLY A 93 -6.98 -11.60 9.78
C GLY A 93 -7.04 -10.07 9.80
N TYR A 94 -6.14 -9.39 9.09
CA TYR A 94 -6.19 -7.94 8.91
C TYR A 94 -7.23 -7.58 7.85
N VAL A 95 -7.98 -6.51 8.06
CA VAL A 95 -8.66 -5.83 6.95
C VAL A 95 -7.58 -5.13 6.13
N VAL A 96 -7.63 -5.28 4.79
CA VAL A 96 -6.65 -4.61 3.93
C VAL A 96 -7.38 -3.75 2.90
N ILE A 97 -6.86 -2.55 2.68
CA ILE A 97 -7.31 -1.66 1.61
C ILE A 97 -6.09 -1.37 0.74
N ALA A 98 -6.09 -1.91 -0.47
CA ALA A 98 -5.05 -1.63 -1.46
C ALA A 98 -5.51 -0.48 -2.37
N VAL A 99 -4.66 0.52 -2.55
CA VAL A 99 -4.99 1.79 -3.20
C VAL A 99 -4.21 1.92 -4.49
N ASP A 100 -4.85 2.33 -5.58
CA ASP A 100 -4.14 2.92 -6.74
C ASP A 100 -3.87 4.39 -6.46
N MET A 101 -2.61 4.84 -6.56
CA MET A 101 -2.30 6.26 -6.54
C MET A 101 -3.03 7.03 -7.63
N HIS A 102 -3.23 8.31 -7.45
CA HIS A 102 -3.68 9.18 -8.53
C HIS A 102 -2.81 9.04 -9.78
N GLY A 103 -3.47 8.87 -10.92
CA GLY A 103 -2.81 8.68 -12.21
C GLY A 103 -2.22 7.28 -12.44
N HIS A 104 -2.42 6.36 -11.50
CA HIS A 104 -2.05 4.96 -11.61
C HIS A 104 -3.27 4.04 -11.64
N GLY A 105 -3.08 2.83 -12.15
CA GLY A 105 -4.13 1.80 -12.21
C GLY A 105 -5.43 2.34 -12.79
N ASP A 106 -6.48 2.23 -12.00
CA ASP A 106 -7.82 2.73 -12.35
C ASP A 106 -8.21 4.01 -11.62
N SER A 107 -7.29 4.64 -10.90
CA SER A 107 -7.52 5.93 -10.23
C SER A 107 -7.47 7.09 -11.21
N GLU A 108 -8.25 8.13 -10.93
CA GLU A 108 -8.27 9.36 -11.71
C GLU A 108 -6.93 10.11 -11.55
N SER A 109 -6.49 10.75 -12.63
CA SER A 109 -5.33 11.65 -12.57
C SER A 109 -5.73 12.98 -11.95
N THR A 110 -4.86 13.55 -11.13
CA THR A 110 -5.06 14.85 -10.50
C THR A 110 -3.97 15.83 -10.87
N ASP A 111 -4.17 17.10 -10.55
CA ASP A 111 -3.13 18.11 -10.59
C ASP A 111 -2.18 17.99 -9.37
N ALA A 112 -1.11 18.80 -9.37
CA ALA A 112 -0.12 18.75 -8.28
C ALA A 112 -0.73 19.06 -6.91
N ASN A 113 -1.75 19.93 -6.82
CA ASN A 113 -2.40 20.24 -5.55
C ASN A 113 -3.17 19.04 -5.02
N GLY A 114 -3.93 18.35 -5.89
CA GLY A 114 -4.66 17.14 -5.50
C GLY A 114 -3.75 16.02 -5.01
N LEU A 115 -2.54 15.90 -5.60
CA LEU A 115 -1.55 14.91 -5.15
C LEU A 115 -1.19 15.10 -3.67
N TYR A 116 -0.87 16.33 -3.25
CA TYR A 116 -0.41 16.59 -1.89
C TYR A 116 -1.55 16.64 -0.88
N THR A 117 -2.70 17.19 -1.23
CA THR A 117 -3.83 17.36 -0.30
C THR A 117 -4.53 16.05 0.06
N SER A 118 -4.34 15.00 -0.73
CA SER A 118 -4.94 13.68 -0.52
C SER A 118 -3.92 12.56 -0.30
N ALA A 119 -2.63 12.90 -0.14
CA ALA A 119 -1.55 11.92 -0.11
C ALA A 119 -1.65 10.94 -1.29
N VAL A 120 -1.74 11.49 -2.50
CA VAL A 120 -1.94 10.75 -3.77
C VAL A 120 -3.15 9.82 -3.78
N GLY A 121 -4.17 10.09 -2.97
CA GLY A 121 -5.39 9.28 -2.81
C GLY A 121 -5.41 8.38 -1.57
N LEU A 122 -4.28 8.21 -0.88
CA LEU A 122 -4.17 7.32 0.29
C LEU A 122 -5.08 7.79 1.45
N ASP A 123 -5.23 9.10 1.64
CA ASP A 123 -6.05 9.66 2.72
C ASP A 123 -7.54 9.25 2.61
N ALA A 124 -8.06 9.07 1.41
CA ALA A 124 -9.43 8.57 1.22
C ALA A 124 -9.62 7.15 1.76
N ALA A 125 -8.59 6.31 1.65
CA ALA A 125 -8.63 4.96 2.22
C ALA A 125 -8.49 4.97 3.74
N VAL A 126 -7.72 5.91 4.31
CA VAL A 126 -7.65 6.14 5.77
C VAL A 126 -9.01 6.56 6.31
N GLU A 127 -9.68 7.50 5.65
CA GLU A 127 -11.04 7.91 6.03
C GLU A 127 -12.03 6.74 5.95
N LEU A 128 -11.99 5.98 4.85
CA LEU A 128 -12.84 4.79 4.73
C LEU A 128 -12.60 3.83 5.90
N ALA A 129 -11.34 3.51 6.21
CA ALA A 129 -11.00 2.59 7.30
C ALA A 129 -11.62 3.05 8.63
N GLY A 130 -11.58 4.35 8.92
CA GLY A 130 -12.18 4.95 10.11
C GLY A 130 -13.71 4.82 10.21
N THR A 131 -14.40 4.52 9.09
CA THR A 131 -15.86 4.38 9.04
C THR A 131 -16.35 2.94 9.07
N LEU A 132 -15.47 1.97 8.83
CA LEU A 132 -15.84 0.57 8.70
C LEU A 132 -16.10 -0.07 10.09
N PRO A 133 -17.30 -0.56 10.38
CA PRO A 133 -17.64 -1.05 11.72
C PRO A 133 -16.86 -2.31 12.14
N TYR A 134 -16.19 -2.97 11.22
CA TYR A 134 -15.38 -4.16 11.44
C TYR A 134 -13.88 -3.86 11.46
N VAL A 135 -13.50 -2.58 11.47
CA VAL A 135 -12.11 -2.12 11.64
C VAL A 135 -11.91 -1.61 13.07
N ASP A 136 -10.85 -2.06 13.71
CA ASP A 136 -10.37 -1.50 14.98
C ASP A 136 -9.66 -0.17 14.65
N ILE A 137 -10.35 0.94 14.85
CA ILE A 137 -9.87 2.28 14.51
C ILE A 137 -8.62 2.71 15.30
N SER A 138 -8.29 2.00 16.37
CA SER A 138 -7.05 2.23 17.12
C SER A 138 -5.84 1.52 16.52
N LYS A 139 -6.04 0.74 15.44
CA LYS A 139 -5.03 -0.11 14.82
C LYS A 139 -5.09 -0.03 13.30
N ILE A 140 -4.94 1.16 12.76
CA ILE A 140 -4.83 1.41 11.33
C ILE A 140 -3.37 1.68 11.00
N ALA A 141 -2.81 0.89 10.10
CA ALA A 141 -1.46 1.07 9.60
C ALA A 141 -1.47 1.40 8.10
N VAL A 142 -0.51 2.18 7.66
CA VAL A 142 -0.25 2.45 6.24
C VAL A 142 1.10 1.85 5.85
N THR A 143 1.22 1.36 4.63
CA THR A 143 2.46 0.81 4.08
C THR A 143 2.55 1.05 2.58
N GLY A 144 3.72 1.36 2.09
CA GLY A 144 3.94 1.62 0.67
C GLY A 144 5.36 1.34 0.25
N HIS A 145 5.52 0.98 -1.03
CA HIS A 145 6.81 0.76 -1.66
C HIS A 145 7.25 2.03 -2.41
N SER A 146 8.51 2.43 -2.30
CA SER A 146 9.09 3.55 -3.05
C SER A 146 8.28 4.85 -2.87
N SER A 147 7.71 5.42 -3.94
CA SER A 147 6.82 6.59 -3.86
C SER A 147 5.58 6.35 -2.98
N GLY A 148 5.15 5.10 -2.81
CA GLY A 148 4.12 4.73 -1.83
C GLY A 148 4.56 4.95 -0.39
N GLY A 149 5.86 4.81 -0.10
CA GLY A 149 6.43 5.20 1.19
C GLY A 149 6.28 6.70 1.43
N ALA A 150 6.63 7.53 0.44
CA ALA A 150 6.40 8.98 0.52
C ALA A 150 4.91 9.33 0.70
N ALA A 151 4.01 8.60 0.03
CA ALA A 151 2.57 8.76 0.23
C ALA A 151 2.14 8.45 1.68
N CYS A 152 2.78 7.48 2.33
CA CYS A 152 2.53 7.18 3.74
C CYS A 152 2.91 8.35 4.65
N ASP A 153 4.06 8.99 4.42
CA ASP A 153 4.47 10.18 5.17
C ASP A 153 3.50 11.35 4.96
N MET A 154 3.09 11.61 3.72
CA MET A 154 2.07 12.62 3.41
C MET A 154 0.74 12.32 4.11
N ALA A 155 0.30 11.05 4.12
CA ALA A 155 -0.93 10.67 4.79
C ALA A 155 -0.86 10.89 6.31
N VAL A 156 0.29 10.64 6.92
CA VAL A 156 0.52 10.94 8.34
C VAL A 156 0.48 12.44 8.63
N ALA A 157 1.09 13.26 7.79
CA ALA A 157 1.03 14.72 7.93
C ALA A 157 -0.41 15.21 7.89
N ILE A 158 -1.21 14.74 6.92
CA ILE A 158 -2.66 15.06 6.84
C ILE A 158 -3.42 14.52 8.05
N ASP A 159 -3.11 13.32 8.50
CA ASP A 159 -3.78 12.67 9.63
C ASP A 159 -3.50 13.39 10.96
N ASN A 160 -2.33 14.04 11.11
CA ASN A 160 -1.99 14.87 12.26
C ASN A 160 -2.88 16.12 12.39
N GLU A 161 -3.46 16.59 11.30
CA GLU A 161 -4.39 17.71 11.31
C GLU A 161 -5.81 17.31 11.76
N ARG A 162 -6.10 16.02 11.90
CA ARG A 162 -7.39 15.54 12.39
C ARG A 162 -7.53 15.79 13.89
N GLU A 163 -8.73 16.06 14.35
CA GLU A 163 -9.04 16.13 15.79
C GLU A 163 -8.65 14.85 16.53
N THR A 164 -8.83 13.71 15.86
CA THR A 164 -8.41 12.38 16.32
C THR A 164 -7.69 11.66 15.19
N PRO A 165 -6.36 11.57 15.26
CA PRO A 165 -5.59 10.82 14.28
C PRO A 165 -5.99 9.34 14.21
N LEU A 166 -6.02 8.79 13.01
CA LEU A 166 -6.43 7.41 12.73
C LEU A 166 -5.25 6.48 12.50
N ILE A 167 -4.16 7.01 11.91
CA ILE A 167 -2.98 6.18 11.60
C ILE A 167 -2.19 5.93 12.89
N SER A 168 -2.09 4.68 13.29
CA SER A 168 -1.34 4.25 14.47
C SER A 168 0.07 3.73 14.16
N ALA A 169 0.32 3.34 12.91
CA ALA A 169 1.62 2.81 12.49
C ALA A 169 1.87 3.08 11.00
N VAL A 170 3.15 3.25 10.67
CA VAL A 170 3.64 3.35 9.30
C VAL A 170 4.67 2.26 9.07
N LEU A 171 4.52 1.52 7.98
CA LEU A 171 5.48 0.52 7.54
C LEU A 171 5.71 0.74 6.05
N TYR A 172 6.93 1.05 5.63
CA TYR A 172 7.22 1.29 4.22
C TYR A 172 8.63 0.87 3.82
N GLU A 173 8.76 0.59 2.54
CA GLU A 173 10.01 0.22 1.89
C GLU A 173 10.55 1.41 1.11
N ALA A 174 10.94 2.47 1.76
CA ALA A 174 11.61 3.59 1.11
C ALA A 174 12.12 4.62 2.10
N SER A 175 12.91 5.53 1.58
CA SER A 175 13.42 6.69 2.32
C SER A 175 12.29 7.61 2.78
N THR A 176 12.59 8.40 3.80
CA THR A 176 11.73 9.48 4.28
C THR A 176 11.35 10.43 3.16
N TRP A 177 10.16 10.99 3.27
CA TRP A 177 9.68 11.96 2.30
C TRP A 177 10.18 13.36 2.63
N VAL A 178 10.77 13.97 1.62
CA VAL A 178 11.13 15.38 1.61
C VAL A 178 10.29 16.05 0.54
N ASP A 179 9.56 17.10 0.90
CA ASP A 179 8.70 17.81 -0.04
C ASP A 179 9.50 18.67 -1.04
N ASP A 180 8.80 19.25 -2.02
CA ASP A 180 9.42 20.08 -3.07
C ASP A 180 10.11 21.36 -2.53
N THR A 181 9.87 21.70 -1.26
CA THR A 181 10.51 22.81 -0.57
C THR A 181 11.74 22.40 0.23
N GLY A 182 12.03 21.09 0.27
CA GLY A 182 13.13 20.50 1.03
C GLY A 182 12.82 20.28 2.52
N VAL A 183 11.54 20.30 2.91
CA VAL A 183 11.13 19.99 4.28
C VAL A 183 11.03 18.49 4.45
N ASP A 184 11.73 17.96 5.45
CA ASP A 184 11.64 16.56 5.87
C ASP A 184 10.45 16.38 6.81
N HIS A 185 9.50 15.55 6.42
CA HIS A 185 8.28 15.26 7.18
C HIS A 185 8.41 14.05 8.11
N SER A 186 9.60 13.50 8.28
CA SER A 186 9.82 12.39 9.21
C SER A 186 9.46 12.71 10.66
N ALA A 187 9.55 13.97 11.05
CA ALA A 187 9.13 14.45 12.36
C ALA A 187 7.61 14.35 12.58
N ASP A 188 6.81 14.34 11.53
CA ASP A 188 5.35 14.20 11.60
C ASP A 188 4.91 12.82 12.08
N LEU A 189 5.85 11.87 12.10
CA LEU A 189 5.66 10.51 12.59
C LEU A 189 5.75 10.41 14.12
N ASP A 190 5.98 11.54 14.84
CA ASP A 190 6.19 11.56 16.27
C ASP A 190 5.10 10.80 17.05
N GLY A 191 5.55 9.93 17.93
CA GLY A 191 4.68 9.08 18.74
C GLY A 191 4.01 7.91 18.03
N ARG A 192 4.20 7.78 16.71
CA ARG A 192 3.70 6.64 15.91
C ARG A 192 4.77 5.58 15.76
N TYR A 193 4.28 4.36 15.59
CA TYR A 193 5.17 3.27 15.28
C TYR A 193 5.61 3.34 13.83
N VAL A 194 6.91 3.39 13.60
CA VAL A 194 7.49 3.44 12.26
C VAL A 194 8.34 2.20 12.03
N GLY A 195 8.02 1.48 10.97
CA GLY A 195 8.85 0.40 10.47
C GLY A 195 9.35 0.75 9.08
N ILE A 196 10.64 0.97 8.94
CA ILE A 196 11.26 1.16 7.65
C ILE A 196 11.92 -0.15 7.25
N ILE A 197 11.55 -0.71 6.12
CA ILE A 197 12.26 -1.83 5.51
C ILE A 197 13.04 -1.24 4.35
N ALA A 198 14.32 -0.94 4.58
CA ALA A 198 15.20 -0.57 3.49
C ALA A 198 15.74 -1.85 2.86
N ASP A 199 15.70 -1.94 1.55
CA ASP A 199 16.36 -3.01 0.82
C ASP A 199 17.89 -2.78 0.88
N LEU A 200 18.64 -3.85 1.07
CA LEU A 200 20.11 -3.85 1.02
C LEU A 200 20.69 -3.38 -0.34
N TYR A 201 19.82 -3.22 -1.34
CA TYR A 201 20.19 -2.74 -2.67
C TYR A 201 19.99 -1.25 -2.88
N ASP A 202 19.58 -0.50 -1.86
CA ASP A 202 19.42 0.95 -1.93
C ASP A 202 20.74 1.74 -1.90
N GLU A 203 21.84 1.12 -2.28
CA GLU A 203 23.12 1.81 -2.55
C GLU A 203 22.98 2.97 -3.54
N PHE A 204 21.88 3.02 -4.29
CA PHE A 204 21.62 4.05 -5.29
C PHE A 204 20.89 5.30 -4.75
N PHE A 205 20.32 5.24 -3.55
CA PHE A 205 19.46 6.31 -3.04
C PHE A 205 20.06 7.15 -1.91
N TYR A 206 21.26 6.82 -1.43
CA TYR A 206 21.90 7.55 -0.35
C TYR A 206 23.04 8.42 -0.84
N TRP A 207 22.69 9.34 -1.72
CA TRP A 207 23.58 10.46 -2.00
C TRP A 207 23.36 11.51 -0.91
N CYS A 208 24.36 11.76 -0.11
CA CYS A 208 24.37 12.86 0.84
C CYS A 208 25.45 13.86 0.46
N THR A 209 25.31 15.06 0.94
CA THR A 209 26.34 16.08 0.81
C THR A 209 27.23 15.99 2.05
N ASP A 210 28.53 15.80 1.86
CA ASP A 210 29.49 15.81 2.96
C ASP A 210 29.69 17.22 3.53
N GLU A 211 30.53 17.34 4.59
CA GLU A 211 30.82 18.62 5.24
C GLU A 211 31.50 19.62 4.30
N ASP A 212 32.09 19.14 3.20
CA ASP A 212 32.78 19.96 2.19
C ASP A 212 31.84 20.34 1.02
N GLY A 213 30.57 19.87 1.03
CA GLY A 213 29.58 20.17 0.01
C GLY A 213 29.62 19.26 -1.22
N ASN A 214 30.33 18.13 -1.16
CA ASN A 214 30.39 17.17 -2.26
C ASN A 214 29.26 16.13 -2.12
N GLU A 215 28.71 15.70 -3.25
CA GLU A 215 27.82 14.54 -3.26
C GLU A 215 28.61 13.27 -3.02
N VAL A 216 28.35 12.58 -1.93
CA VAL A 216 28.99 11.32 -1.55
C VAL A 216 27.96 10.24 -1.31
N ASN A 217 28.30 9.02 -1.68
CA ASN A 217 27.49 7.85 -1.33
C ASN A 217 27.89 7.41 0.08
N ASP A 218 27.00 7.60 1.05
CA ASP A 218 27.23 7.21 2.43
C ASP A 218 26.73 5.79 2.70
N THR A 219 27.41 4.81 2.13
CA THR A 219 27.12 3.39 2.38
C THR A 219 27.31 2.98 3.85
N ALA A 220 28.17 3.67 4.60
CA ALA A 220 28.33 3.42 6.02
C ALA A 220 27.08 3.86 6.81
N ARG A 221 26.49 4.99 6.42
CA ARG A 221 25.22 5.44 7.02
C ARG A 221 24.07 4.52 6.68
N THR A 222 24.06 3.91 5.49
CA THR A 222 23.12 2.87 5.11
C THR A 222 23.25 1.65 6.02
N LEU A 223 24.45 1.21 6.31
CA LEU A 223 24.72 0.07 7.20
C LEU A 223 24.40 0.37 8.65
N ASP A 224 24.63 1.59 9.12
CA ASP A 224 24.33 2.03 10.49
C ASP A 224 22.83 2.34 10.70
N ASN A 225 22.15 2.71 9.64
CA ASN A 225 20.70 2.88 9.63
C ASN A 225 19.96 1.66 9.11
N GLU A 226 20.67 0.55 9.02
CA GLU A 226 20.00 -0.69 8.81
C GLU A 226 19.01 -0.94 9.91
N VAL A 227 17.88 -0.74 9.51
CA VAL A 227 16.84 -0.70 10.26
C VAL A 227 16.20 -1.76 10.64
N TRP A 228 16.26 -1.82 11.50
CA TRP A 228 15.78 -2.54 12.35
C TRP A 228 14.55 -2.32 12.93
N LEU A 229 13.77 -2.35 12.34
CA LEU A 229 12.70 -2.70 12.76
C LEU A 229 12.56 -3.58 13.64
N VAL A 230 11.94 -3.42 14.27
CA VAL A 230 10.76 -3.81 14.68
C VAL A 230 10.68 -4.14 16.06
N SER A 231 10.22 -3.36 16.81
CA SER A 231 9.47 -3.86 17.93
C SER A 231 8.05 -3.42 17.74
N ALA A 232 7.28 -4.30 17.21
CA ALA A 232 5.87 -4.18 17.34
C ALA A 232 5.52 -4.15 18.81
N ARG A 233 5.10 -3.03 19.31
CA ARG A 233 4.17 -3.04 20.41
C ARG A 233 2.79 -3.18 19.79
N ILE A 234 2.37 -4.43 19.60
CA ILE A 234 0.98 -4.77 19.34
C ILE A 234 0.23 -4.68 20.67
#